data_c5c459e5d362155801dfc1d65b9ef709
#
_entry.id   c5c459e5d362155801dfc1d65b9ef709
#
_cell.length_a   1.000
_cell.length_b   1.000
_cell.length_c   1.000
_cell.angle_alpha   90.00
_cell.angle_beta   90.00
_cell.angle_gamma   90.00
#
_symmetry.space_group_name_H-M   'P 1'
#
loop_
_entity.id
_entity.type
_entity.pdbx_description
1 polymer ?
#
loop_
_entity_poly.entity_id
_entity_poly.type
_entity_poly.pdbx_seq_one_letter_code
_entity_poly.pdbx_strand_id
1 'polypeptide(L)'
;MIIPGIIGIVLGLLMCWRLRDKPVTMGLPSVGKWRNDALELVQESEGKGLSNKEIIKRYVLTNKYIWLLAVSYVLVYIVRTAINDWGNLYLTQTKGYSLMTANSALSLFEVGGFIGSLVAGWGSDRLFRGNRGPMNLIFAIGIFLSVAALWLMPGGSYALQAACFFSIGFFIFGPQMLIGMAAAECSHKDAAGAATGFVGLFAYLGAALSGYPIARVMEVWHWNGFFVVISVAACLSALFLLPFLRAQKDREQNATGGAG
;
A
#
# COMPACT_ATOMS: atom_id res chain seq x y z
N MET A 1 -21.02 8.56 15.79
CA MET A 1 -19.64 8.18 16.21
C MET A 1 -19.64 7.17 17.36
N ILE A 2 -20.58 7.17 18.30
CA ILE A 2 -20.59 6.28 19.49
C ILE A 2 -20.79 4.82 19.12
N ILE A 3 -21.77 4.49 18.29
CA ILE A 3 -22.10 3.09 17.91
C ILE A 3 -20.92 2.34 17.26
N PRO A 4 -20.26 2.89 16.22
CA PRO A 4 -19.07 2.23 15.64
C PRO A 4 -17.93 2.06 16.66
N GLY A 5 -17.77 3.00 17.58
CA GLY A 5 -16.76 2.91 18.65
C GLY A 5 -17.04 1.75 19.62
N ILE A 6 -18.28 1.58 20.04
CA ILE A 6 -18.69 0.45 20.92
C ILE A 6 -18.49 -0.87 20.17
N ILE A 7 -18.92 -0.98 18.91
CA ILE A 7 -18.71 -2.19 18.10
C ILE A 7 -17.22 -2.52 17.99
N GLY A 8 -16.37 -1.50 17.75
CA GLY A 8 -14.91 -1.70 17.68
C GLY A 8 -14.31 -2.24 18.99
N ILE A 9 -14.74 -1.70 20.13
CA ILE A 9 -14.29 -2.16 21.45
C ILE A 9 -14.72 -3.62 21.68
N VAL A 10 -16.00 -3.94 21.44
CA VAL A 10 -16.53 -5.30 21.61
C VAL A 10 -15.78 -6.30 20.73
N LEU A 11 -15.58 -5.98 19.45
CA LEU A 11 -14.81 -6.83 18.52
C LEU A 11 -13.36 -6.97 18.98
N GLY A 12 -12.71 -5.88 19.43
CA GLY A 12 -11.34 -5.92 19.95
C GLY A 12 -11.21 -6.84 21.17
N LEU A 13 -12.11 -6.75 22.13
CA LEU A 13 -12.14 -7.63 23.29
C LEU A 13 -12.37 -9.10 22.91
N LEU A 14 -13.28 -9.36 21.96
CA LEU A 14 -13.54 -10.70 21.44
C LEU A 14 -12.32 -11.28 20.74
N MET A 15 -11.61 -10.46 19.96
CA MET A 15 -10.35 -10.87 19.32
C MET A 15 -9.27 -11.19 20.36
N CYS A 16 -9.07 -10.35 21.36
CA CYS A 16 -8.13 -10.63 22.45
C CYS A 16 -8.43 -11.95 23.18
N TRP A 17 -9.69 -12.28 23.33
CA TRP A 17 -10.10 -13.53 23.97
C TRP A 17 -9.92 -14.77 23.09
N ARG A 18 -10.21 -14.69 21.78
CA ARG A 18 -10.28 -15.85 20.87
C ARG A 18 -9.02 -16.04 20.00
N LEU A 19 -8.32 -14.96 19.64
CA LEU A 19 -7.14 -15.06 18.78
C LEU A 19 -5.93 -15.59 19.56
N ARG A 20 -5.17 -16.46 18.89
CA ARG A 20 -3.87 -16.96 19.36
C ARG A 20 -2.81 -16.63 18.30
N ASP A 21 -1.64 -16.23 18.75
CA ASP A 21 -0.56 -15.73 17.86
C ASP A 21 0.01 -16.82 16.95
N LYS A 22 0.19 -18.02 17.49
CA LYS A 22 0.86 -19.11 16.74
C LYS A 22 0.19 -20.46 17.05
N PRO A 23 0.10 -21.39 16.05
CA PRO A 23 -0.38 -22.75 16.30
C PRO A 23 0.39 -23.48 17.39
N VAL A 24 1.68 -23.25 17.46
CA VAL A 24 2.58 -23.89 18.45
C VAL A 24 2.20 -23.56 19.90
N THR A 25 1.63 -22.39 20.18
CA THR A 25 1.16 -22.02 21.53
C THR A 25 -0.05 -22.84 21.97
N MET A 26 -0.71 -23.53 21.04
CA MET A 26 -1.83 -24.43 21.29
C MET A 26 -1.43 -25.92 21.21
N GLY A 27 -0.12 -26.21 21.18
CA GLY A 27 0.37 -27.60 21.05
C GLY A 27 0.27 -28.19 19.63
N LEU A 28 -0.09 -27.37 18.64
CA LEU A 28 -0.16 -27.79 17.24
C LEU A 28 1.23 -27.66 16.56
N PRO A 29 1.52 -28.46 15.50
CA PRO A 29 2.75 -28.31 14.74
C PRO A 29 2.82 -26.91 14.11
N SER A 30 4.03 -26.42 13.85
CA SER A 30 4.23 -25.18 13.08
C SER A 30 3.66 -25.32 11.68
N VAL A 31 3.27 -24.19 11.05
CA VAL A 31 2.71 -24.18 9.69
C VAL A 31 3.71 -24.78 8.69
N GLY A 32 5.00 -24.50 8.84
CA GLY A 32 6.07 -25.08 8.02
C GLY A 32 6.11 -26.60 8.08
N LYS A 33 5.96 -27.18 9.28
CA LYS A 33 5.90 -28.64 9.47
C LYS A 33 4.61 -29.24 8.92
N TRP A 34 3.48 -28.57 9.12
CA TRP A 34 2.17 -29.07 8.68
C TRP A 34 2.02 -29.04 7.15
N ARG A 35 2.51 -27.98 6.49
CA ARG A 35 2.50 -27.83 5.03
C ARG A 35 3.70 -28.43 4.32
N ASN A 36 4.71 -28.86 5.07
CA ASN A 36 6.01 -29.29 4.54
C ASN A 36 6.66 -28.20 3.67
N ASP A 37 6.59 -26.93 4.15
CA ASP A 37 7.13 -25.78 3.46
C ASP A 37 8.60 -25.58 3.82
N ALA A 38 9.47 -25.83 2.84
CA ALA A 38 10.92 -25.76 3.02
C ALA A 38 11.40 -24.35 3.40
N LEU A 39 10.79 -23.28 2.85
CA LEU A 39 11.17 -21.90 3.16
C LEU A 39 10.83 -21.55 4.60
N GLU A 40 9.65 -21.93 5.09
CA GLU A 40 9.28 -21.71 6.49
C GLU A 40 10.16 -22.50 7.46
N LEU A 41 10.53 -23.73 7.12
CA LEU A 41 11.42 -24.55 7.95
C LEU A 41 12.83 -23.94 8.03
N VAL A 42 13.36 -23.41 6.94
CA VAL A 42 14.64 -22.70 6.91
C VAL A 42 14.56 -21.44 7.80
N GLN A 43 13.53 -20.62 7.66
CA GLN A 43 13.34 -19.45 8.50
C GLN A 43 13.19 -19.83 9.99
N GLU A 44 12.50 -20.92 10.32
CA GLU A 44 12.45 -21.43 11.69
C GLU A 44 13.82 -21.79 12.25
N SER A 45 14.71 -22.34 11.42
CA SER A 45 16.08 -22.67 11.83
C SER A 45 16.96 -21.43 11.99
N GLU A 46 16.83 -20.45 11.11
CA GLU A 46 17.57 -19.18 11.16
C GLU A 46 17.17 -18.29 12.34
N GLY A 47 15.90 -18.32 12.75
CA GLY A 47 15.39 -17.59 13.90
C GLY A 47 15.73 -18.21 15.26
N LYS A 48 16.18 -19.46 15.31
CA LYS A 48 16.52 -20.14 16.58
C LYS A 48 17.69 -19.46 17.27
N GLY A 49 17.41 -18.96 18.47
CA GLY A 49 18.43 -18.33 19.34
C GLY A 49 18.58 -16.82 19.16
N LEU A 50 17.89 -16.20 18.18
CA LEU A 50 17.88 -14.75 18.01
C LEU A 50 16.81 -14.11 18.90
N SER A 51 17.17 -12.99 19.53
CA SER A 51 16.19 -12.15 20.23
C SER A 51 15.28 -11.44 19.21
N ASN A 52 14.04 -11.13 19.60
CA ASN A 52 13.10 -10.36 18.77
C ASN A 52 13.70 -9.03 18.26
N LYS A 53 14.53 -8.38 19.07
CA LYS A 53 15.24 -7.14 18.68
C LYS A 53 16.26 -7.38 17.57
N GLU A 54 16.98 -8.47 17.62
CA GLU A 54 17.96 -8.86 16.59
C GLU A 54 17.28 -9.24 15.29
N ILE A 55 16.17 -9.96 15.36
CA ILE A 55 15.33 -10.31 14.21
C ILE A 55 14.83 -9.04 13.51
N ILE A 56 14.24 -8.09 14.26
CA ILE A 56 13.76 -6.81 13.71
C ILE A 56 14.93 -6.02 13.11
N LYS A 57 16.06 -5.90 13.83
CA LYS A 57 17.22 -5.17 13.32
C LYS A 57 17.72 -5.77 12.01
N ARG A 58 17.91 -7.09 11.97
CA ARG A 58 18.48 -7.82 10.83
C ARG A 58 17.54 -7.86 9.62
N TYR A 59 16.26 -8.16 9.83
CA TYR A 59 15.32 -8.45 8.75
C TYR A 59 14.41 -7.28 8.37
N VAL A 60 14.36 -6.23 9.19
CA VAL A 60 13.57 -5.02 8.90
C VAL A 60 14.49 -3.82 8.67
N LEU A 61 15.23 -3.39 9.70
CA LEU A 61 15.96 -2.13 9.65
C LEU A 61 17.18 -2.13 8.71
N THR A 62 17.84 -3.28 8.53
CA THR A 62 18.97 -3.41 7.58
C THR A 62 18.57 -3.91 6.20
N ASN A 63 17.30 -4.25 6.00
CA ASN A 63 16.82 -4.77 4.73
C ASN A 63 16.52 -3.64 3.74
N LYS A 64 17.38 -3.48 2.74
CA LYS A 64 17.26 -2.44 1.69
C LYS A 64 15.91 -2.47 0.95
N TYR A 65 15.31 -3.64 0.79
CA TYR A 65 14.02 -3.77 0.09
C TYR A 65 12.86 -3.21 0.92
N ILE A 66 12.91 -3.36 2.23
CA ILE A 66 11.90 -2.77 3.14
C ILE A 66 11.99 -1.24 3.11
N TRP A 67 13.19 -0.67 3.03
CA TRP A 67 13.37 0.78 2.87
C TRP A 67 12.84 1.28 1.52
N LEU A 68 13.08 0.56 0.43
CA LEU A 68 12.51 0.91 -0.88
C LEU A 68 10.97 0.90 -0.85
N LEU A 69 10.38 -0.11 -0.23
CA LEU A 69 8.93 -0.19 -0.03
C LEU A 69 8.42 0.95 0.86
N ALA A 70 9.13 1.27 1.94
CA ALA A 70 8.77 2.35 2.85
C ALA A 70 8.74 3.71 2.12
N VAL A 71 9.77 4.04 1.35
CA VAL A 71 9.82 5.28 0.56
C VAL A 71 8.72 5.31 -0.50
N SER A 72 8.52 4.20 -1.22
CA SER A 72 7.42 4.10 -2.19
C SER A 72 6.06 4.31 -1.53
N TYR A 73 5.90 3.81 -0.30
CA TYR A 73 4.65 3.93 0.43
C TYR A 73 4.36 5.37 0.90
N VAL A 74 5.40 6.14 1.28
CA VAL A 74 5.26 7.60 1.50
C VAL A 74 4.63 8.25 0.26
N LEU A 75 5.18 7.98 -0.91
CA LEU A 75 4.76 8.61 -2.17
C LEU A 75 3.34 8.22 -2.57
N VAL A 76 2.99 6.94 -2.45
CA VAL A 76 1.62 6.45 -2.68
C VAL A 76 0.63 7.11 -1.73
N TYR A 77 0.98 7.25 -0.44
CA TYR A 77 0.10 7.87 0.55
C TYR A 77 -0.03 9.39 0.37
N ILE A 78 1.01 10.08 -0.11
CA ILE A 78 0.87 11.50 -0.51
C ILE A 78 -0.25 11.63 -1.54
N VAL A 79 -0.22 10.83 -2.61
CA VAL A 79 -1.25 10.89 -3.67
C VAL A 79 -2.63 10.52 -3.13
N ARG A 80 -2.72 9.39 -2.40
CA ARG A 80 -3.97 8.90 -1.84
C ARG A 80 -4.66 9.93 -0.94
N THR A 81 -3.91 10.43 0.04
CA THR A 81 -4.46 11.36 1.03
C THR A 81 -4.75 12.72 0.40
N ALA A 82 -3.88 13.19 -0.51
CA ALA A 82 -4.12 14.42 -1.24
C ALA A 82 -5.44 14.36 -2.04
N ILE A 83 -5.70 13.30 -2.78
CA ILE A 83 -6.96 13.14 -3.53
C ILE A 83 -8.16 13.05 -2.58
N ASN A 84 -8.03 12.32 -1.48
CA ASN A 84 -9.11 12.17 -0.50
C ASN A 84 -9.47 13.48 0.19
N ASP A 85 -8.47 14.27 0.60
CA ASP A 85 -8.68 15.47 1.40
C ASP A 85 -8.97 16.71 0.54
N TRP A 86 -8.33 16.84 -0.63
CA TRP A 86 -8.44 18.00 -1.50
C TRP A 86 -9.36 17.80 -2.71
N GLY A 87 -9.74 16.56 -3.03
CA GLY A 87 -10.56 16.23 -4.20
C GLY A 87 -11.92 16.92 -4.20
N ASN A 88 -12.60 16.97 -3.05
CA ASN A 88 -13.86 17.71 -2.90
C ASN A 88 -13.69 19.20 -3.16
N LEU A 89 -12.63 19.78 -2.61
CA LEU A 89 -12.34 21.20 -2.76
C LEU A 89 -12.02 21.54 -4.23
N TYR A 90 -11.26 20.67 -4.90
CA TYR A 90 -10.98 20.80 -6.33
C TYR A 90 -12.26 20.81 -7.17
N LEU A 91 -13.15 19.85 -6.94
CA LEU A 91 -14.39 19.73 -7.70
C LEU A 91 -15.36 20.89 -7.44
N THR A 92 -15.43 21.37 -6.21
CA THR A 92 -16.31 22.51 -5.86
C THR A 92 -15.75 23.84 -6.35
N GLN A 93 -14.46 24.12 -6.12
CA GLN A 93 -13.87 25.43 -6.47
C GLN A 93 -13.55 25.56 -7.96
N THR A 94 -13.06 24.50 -8.60
CA THR A 94 -12.58 24.57 -9.99
C THR A 94 -13.65 24.20 -11.01
N LYS A 95 -14.51 23.24 -10.66
CA LYS A 95 -15.56 22.75 -11.57
C LYS A 95 -16.96 23.26 -11.23
N GLY A 96 -17.14 23.95 -10.10
CA GLY A 96 -18.41 24.52 -9.69
C GLY A 96 -19.47 23.49 -9.27
N TYR A 97 -19.08 22.26 -8.96
CA TYR A 97 -20.02 21.23 -8.52
C TYR A 97 -20.52 21.49 -7.10
N SER A 98 -21.75 21.06 -6.81
CA SER A 98 -22.26 21.06 -5.46
C SER A 98 -21.44 20.09 -4.58
N LEU A 99 -21.41 20.33 -3.27
CA LEU A 99 -20.71 19.47 -2.33
C LEU A 99 -21.20 18.01 -2.40
N MET A 100 -22.51 17.81 -2.62
CA MET A 100 -23.07 16.47 -2.76
C MET A 100 -22.56 15.76 -4.02
N THR A 101 -22.46 16.47 -5.15
CA THR A 101 -21.91 15.95 -6.40
C THR A 101 -20.41 15.65 -6.26
N ALA A 102 -19.65 16.51 -5.59
CA ALA A 102 -18.25 16.27 -5.33
C ALA A 102 -18.03 15.04 -4.42
N ASN A 103 -18.84 14.88 -3.37
CA ASN A 103 -18.81 13.71 -2.49
C ASN A 103 -19.14 12.40 -3.24
N SER A 104 -20.05 12.44 -4.22
CA SER A 104 -20.35 11.25 -5.00
C SER A 104 -19.17 10.79 -5.88
N ALA A 105 -18.35 11.71 -6.41
CA ALA A 105 -17.12 11.38 -7.09
C ALA A 105 -16.08 10.74 -6.14
N LEU A 106 -15.96 11.26 -4.91
CA LEU A 106 -15.11 10.67 -3.88
C LEU A 106 -15.59 9.28 -3.46
N SER A 107 -16.91 9.06 -3.41
CA SER A 107 -17.45 7.71 -3.16
C SER A 107 -17.05 6.73 -4.26
N LEU A 108 -17.00 7.18 -5.52
CA LEU A 108 -16.52 6.35 -6.63
C LEU A 108 -15.00 6.08 -6.54
N PHE A 109 -14.21 7.00 -5.99
CA PHE A 109 -12.80 6.74 -5.66
C PHE A 109 -12.67 5.57 -4.68
N GLU A 110 -13.47 5.51 -3.62
CA GLU A 110 -13.45 4.40 -2.66
C GLU A 110 -13.95 3.07 -3.28
N VAL A 111 -15.01 3.12 -4.10
CA VAL A 111 -15.50 1.94 -4.84
C VAL A 111 -14.44 1.42 -5.81
N GLY A 112 -13.80 2.32 -6.57
CA GLY A 112 -12.67 2.00 -7.43
C GLY A 112 -11.55 1.34 -6.65
N GLY A 113 -11.22 1.88 -5.48
CA GLY A 113 -10.21 1.36 -4.59
C GLY A 113 -10.50 -0.04 -4.09
N PHE A 114 -11.73 -0.30 -3.68
CA PHE A 114 -12.15 -1.65 -3.27
C PHE A 114 -11.95 -2.67 -4.41
N ILE A 115 -12.46 -2.37 -5.61
CA ILE A 115 -12.30 -3.25 -6.77
C ILE A 115 -10.82 -3.38 -7.15
N GLY A 116 -10.09 -2.27 -7.16
CA GLY A 116 -8.65 -2.23 -7.49
C GLY A 116 -7.81 -3.08 -6.56
N SER A 117 -8.07 -3.07 -5.25
CA SER A 117 -7.37 -3.92 -4.29
C SER A 117 -7.59 -5.40 -4.54
N LEU A 118 -8.84 -5.81 -4.85
CA LEU A 118 -9.14 -7.20 -5.20
C LEU A 118 -8.43 -7.64 -6.49
N VAL A 119 -8.48 -6.78 -7.52
CA VAL A 119 -7.81 -7.05 -8.81
C VAL A 119 -6.29 -7.10 -8.64
N ALA A 120 -5.72 -6.21 -7.84
CA ALA A 120 -4.29 -6.20 -7.55
C ALA A 120 -3.83 -7.48 -6.83
N GLY A 121 -4.58 -7.93 -5.82
CA GLY A 121 -4.30 -9.17 -5.11
C GLY A 121 -4.42 -10.38 -6.03
N TRP A 122 -5.57 -10.54 -6.69
CA TRP A 122 -5.81 -11.63 -7.62
C TRP A 122 -4.79 -11.64 -8.78
N GLY A 123 -4.52 -10.49 -9.37
CA GLY A 123 -3.57 -10.35 -10.47
C GLY A 123 -2.13 -10.68 -10.05
N SER A 124 -1.71 -10.23 -8.87
CA SER A 124 -0.40 -10.58 -8.32
C SER A 124 -0.24 -12.09 -8.12
N ASP A 125 -1.28 -12.76 -7.57
CA ASP A 125 -1.21 -14.20 -7.30
C ASP A 125 -1.33 -15.04 -8.58
N ARG A 126 -2.24 -14.68 -9.48
CA ARG A 126 -2.58 -15.49 -10.65
C ARG A 126 -1.68 -15.23 -11.86
N LEU A 127 -1.42 -13.94 -12.18
CA LEU A 127 -0.63 -13.54 -13.37
C LEU A 127 0.87 -13.56 -13.09
N PHE A 128 1.27 -13.18 -11.88
CA PHE A 128 2.68 -13.04 -11.51
C PHE A 128 3.15 -14.06 -10.47
N ARG A 129 2.37 -15.12 -10.24
CA ARG A 129 2.71 -16.24 -9.33
C ARG A 129 3.14 -15.78 -7.93
N GLY A 130 2.45 -14.77 -7.40
CA GLY A 130 2.77 -14.18 -6.09
C GLY A 130 3.88 -13.12 -6.11
N ASN A 131 4.45 -12.79 -7.28
CA ASN A 131 5.40 -11.69 -7.39
C ASN A 131 4.67 -10.35 -7.32
N ARG A 132 4.86 -9.62 -6.20
CA ARG A 132 4.18 -8.34 -5.94
C ARG A 132 4.74 -7.18 -6.77
N GLY A 133 6.01 -7.28 -7.20
CA GLY A 133 6.71 -6.20 -7.90
C GLY A 133 6.04 -5.72 -9.20
N PRO A 134 5.79 -6.62 -10.19
CA PRO A 134 5.20 -6.23 -11.46
C PRO A 134 3.81 -5.60 -11.31
N MET A 135 2.97 -6.16 -10.43
CA MET A 135 1.63 -5.64 -10.20
C MET A 135 1.67 -4.26 -9.55
N ASN A 136 2.52 -4.07 -8.55
CA ASN A 136 2.76 -2.75 -7.95
C ASN A 136 3.18 -1.71 -8.99
N LEU A 137 4.07 -2.07 -9.93
CA LEU A 137 4.53 -1.16 -10.96
C LEU A 137 3.41 -0.80 -11.96
N ILE A 138 2.63 -1.78 -12.41
CA ILE A 138 1.48 -1.54 -13.31
C ILE A 138 0.51 -0.56 -12.66
N PHE A 139 0.20 -0.76 -11.39
CA PHE A 139 -0.71 0.10 -10.65
C PHE A 139 -0.10 1.50 -10.42
N ALA A 140 1.19 1.61 -10.11
CA ALA A 140 1.86 2.89 -9.94
C ALA A 140 1.87 3.72 -11.25
N ILE A 141 2.07 3.08 -12.40
CA ILE A 141 1.92 3.73 -13.71
C ILE A 141 0.45 4.15 -13.92
N GLY A 142 -0.50 3.30 -13.56
CA GLY A 142 -1.93 3.61 -13.63
C GLY A 142 -2.32 4.82 -12.77
N ILE A 143 -1.75 4.98 -11.58
CA ILE A 143 -1.92 6.17 -10.74
C ILE A 143 -1.49 7.41 -11.51
N PHE A 144 -0.27 7.41 -12.03
CA PHE A 144 0.27 8.55 -12.77
C PHE A 144 -0.61 8.94 -13.97
N LEU A 145 -1.01 7.97 -14.78
CA LEU A 145 -1.87 8.21 -15.93
C LEU A 145 -3.25 8.73 -15.56
N SER A 146 -3.85 8.20 -14.50
CA SER A 146 -5.17 8.64 -14.02
C SER A 146 -5.14 10.05 -13.42
N VAL A 147 -4.08 10.39 -12.69
CA VAL A 147 -3.86 11.74 -12.16
C VAL A 147 -3.61 12.73 -13.30
N ALA A 148 -2.78 12.37 -14.29
CA ALA A 148 -2.53 13.19 -15.46
C ALA A 148 -3.82 13.41 -16.29
N ALA A 149 -4.65 12.37 -16.45
CA ALA A 149 -5.94 12.48 -17.11
C ALA A 149 -6.87 13.46 -16.39
N LEU A 150 -6.96 13.39 -15.05
CA LEU A 150 -7.75 14.32 -14.26
C LEU A 150 -7.26 15.76 -14.38
N TRP A 151 -5.93 15.97 -14.39
CA TRP A 151 -5.31 17.29 -14.52
C TRP A 151 -5.55 17.93 -15.89
N LEU A 152 -5.31 17.16 -16.96
CA LEU A 152 -5.40 17.64 -18.34
C LEU A 152 -6.83 17.71 -18.88
N MET A 153 -7.79 17.17 -18.13
CA MET A 153 -9.18 17.11 -18.58
C MET A 153 -9.83 18.50 -18.63
N PRO A 154 -10.30 18.95 -19.80
CA PRO A 154 -11.08 20.18 -19.89
C PRO A 154 -12.36 20.05 -19.06
N GLY A 155 -12.80 21.18 -18.48
CA GLY A 155 -14.03 21.20 -17.71
C GLY A 155 -15.23 20.77 -18.53
N GLY A 156 -16.20 20.06 -17.93
CA GLY A 156 -17.46 19.84 -18.59
C GLY A 156 -18.27 18.66 -18.10
N SER A 157 -17.79 17.43 -18.22
CA SER A 157 -18.63 16.27 -17.90
C SER A 157 -18.32 15.70 -16.50
N TYR A 158 -19.32 15.72 -15.61
CA TYR A 158 -19.23 15.04 -14.31
C TYR A 158 -18.85 13.56 -14.47
N ALA A 159 -19.42 12.86 -15.44
CA ALA A 159 -19.14 11.45 -15.66
C ALA A 159 -17.65 11.16 -15.92
N LEU A 160 -16.97 12.03 -16.68
CA LEU A 160 -15.54 11.90 -16.93
C LEU A 160 -14.72 12.17 -15.66
N GLN A 161 -15.09 13.20 -14.87
CA GLN A 161 -14.44 13.49 -13.60
C GLN A 161 -14.59 12.30 -12.62
N ALA A 162 -15.80 11.80 -12.50
CA ALA A 162 -16.13 10.64 -11.66
C ALA A 162 -15.36 9.37 -12.11
N ALA A 163 -15.23 9.15 -13.42
CA ALA A 163 -14.43 8.05 -13.96
C ALA A 163 -12.93 8.20 -13.64
N CYS A 164 -12.40 9.43 -13.66
CA CYS A 164 -11.01 9.69 -13.22
C CYS A 164 -10.83 9.40 -11.75
N PHE A 165 -11.76 9.85 -10.87
CA PHE A 165 -11.70 9.55 -9.45
C PHE A 165 -11.77 8.04 -9.19
N PHE A 166 -12.69 7.33 -9.86
CA PHE A 166 -12.76 5.87 -9.80
C PHE A 166 -11.43 5.23 -10.22
N SER A 167 -10.85 5.67 -11.35
CA SER A 167 -9.58 5.12 -11.87
C SER A 167 -8.41 5.38 -10.92
N ILE A 168 -8.32 6.59 -10.34
CA ILE A 168 -7.29 6.91 -9.34
C ILE A 168 -7.45 5.99 -8.13
N GLY A 169 -8.67 5.83 -7.60
CA GLY A 169 -8.96 4.90 -6.51
C GLY A 169 -8.55 3.48 -6.87
N PHE A 170 -8.98 2.98 -8.02
CA PHE A 170 -8.67 1.65 -8.52
C PHE A 170 -7.15 1.38 -8.51
N PHE A 171 -6.36 2.30 -9.05
CA PHE A 171 -4.92 2.10 -9.14
C PHE A 171 -4.16 2.38 -7.84
N ILE A 172 -4.68 3.21 -6.93
CA ILE A 172 -3.94 3.58 -5.73
C ILE A 172 -4.05 2.54 -4.60
N PHE A 173 -5.21 1.88 -4.48
CA PHE A 173 -5.43 0.89 -3.42
C PHE A 173 -4.67 -0.42 -3.68
N GLY A 174 -4.29 -0.72 -4.93
CA GLY A 174 -3.43 -1.85 -5.26
C GLY A 174 -2.08 -1.80 -4.56
N PRO A 175 -1.22 -0.79 -4.85
CA PRO A 175 0.04 -0.59 -4.14
C PRO A 175 -0.13 -0.42 -2.63
N GLN A 176 -1.20 0.23 -2.17
CA GLN A 176 -1.49 0.36 -0.75
C GLN A 176 -1.56 -1.01 -0.05
N MET A 177 -2.22 -1.99 -0.65
CA MET A 177 -2.32 -3.34 -0.10
C MET A 177 -1.04 -4.15 -0.35
N LEU A 178 -0.54 -4.14 -1.59
CA LEU A 178 0.56 -5.00 -2.01
C LEU A 178 1.91 -4.63 -1.39
N ILE A 179 2.16 -3.33 -1.09
CA ILE A 179 3.40 -2.90 -0.43
C ILE A 179 3.47 -3.46 0.99
N GLY A 180 2.37 -3.42 1.73
CA GLY A 180 2.31 -4.02 3.08
C GLY A 180 2.56 -5.53 3.06
N MET A 181 1.94 -6.24 2.11
CA MET A 181 2.15 -7.68 1.91
C MET A 181 3.60 -7.99 1.50
N ALA A 182 4.15 -7.23 0.54
CA ALA A 182 5.53 -7.38 0.10
C ALA A 182 6.53 -7.14 1.25
N ALA A 183 6.28 -6.20 2.14
CA ALA A 183 7.12 -5.96 3.31
C ALA A 183 7.10 -7.17 4.27
N ALA A 184 5.93 -7.76 4.51
CA ALA A 184 5.82 -8.99 5.30
C ALA A 184 6.58 -10.15 4.66
N GLU A 185 6.39 -10.37 3.36
CA GLU A 185 7.04 -11.43 2.57
C GLU A 185 8.56 -11.24 2.44
N CYS A 186 9.04 -9.98 2.44
CA CYS A 186 10.46 -9.64 2.37
C CYS A 186 11.20 -9.74 3.71
N SER A 187 10.46 -9.87 4.82
CA SER A 187 11.02 -10.00 6.15
C SER A 187 11.08 -11.47 6.60
N HIS A 188 11.60 -11.69 7.79
CA HIS A 188 11.46 -12.97 8.48
C HIS A 188 10.04 -13.12 9.01
N LYS A 189 9.48 -14.34 9.05
CA LYS A 189 8.11 -14.61 9.51
C LYS A 189 7.81 -14.04 10.91
N ASP A 190 8.78 -14.11 11.83
CA ASP A 190 8.63 -13.55 13.18
C ASP A 190 8.76 -12.02 13.22
N ALA A 191 9.19 -11.38 12.13
CA ALA A 191 9.26 -9.94 11.96
C ALA A 191 8.22 -9.37 10.97
N ALA A 192 7.35 -10.20 10.39
CA ALA A 192 6.39 -9.78 9.36
C ALA A 192 5.50 -8.62 9.83
N GLY A 193 4.95 -8.71 11.05
CA GLY A 193 4.16 -7.63 11.64
C GLY A 193 4.98 -6.35 11.87
N ALA A 194 6.24 -6.48 12.32
CA ALA A 194 7.13 -5.33 12.50
C ALA A 194 7.51 -4.68 11.16
N ALA A 195 7.74 -5.47 10.10
CA ALA A 195 8.00 -4.97 8.76
C ALA A 195 6.81 -4.20 8.19
N THR A 196 5.61 -4.76 8.30
CA THR A 196 4.38 -4.10 7.86
C THR A 196 4.10 -2.82 8.66
N GLY A 197 4.30 -2.86 9.98
CA GLY A 197 4.17 -1.68 10.84
C GLY A 197 5.20 -0.60 10.49
N PHE A 198 6.44 -0.98 10.20
CA PHE A 198 7.50 -0.05 9.80
C PHE A 198 7.14 0.68 8.50
N VAL A 199 6.76 -0.04 7.43
CA VAL A 199 6.36 0.63 6.18
C VAL A 199 5.07 1.43 6.36
N GLY A 200 4.15 0.98 7.24
CA GLY A 200 2.94 1.72 7.61
C GLY A 200 3.24 3.06 8.30
N LEU A 201 4.27 3.13 9.16
CA LEU A 201 4.73 4.39 9.74
C LEU A 201 5.12 5.40 8.65
N PHE A 202 5.86 4.95 7.66
CA PHE A 202 6.24 5.79 6.50
C PHE A 202 5.03 6.22 5.67
N ALA A 203 4.04 5.35 5.50
CA ALA A 203 2.79 5.72 4.86
C ALA A 203 2.11 6.91 5.55
N TYR A 204 2.01 6.89 6.88
CA TYR A 204 1.43 8.02 7.63
C TYR A 204 2.29 9.28 7.58
N LEU A 205 3.62 9.19 7.44
CA LEU A 205 4.43 10.35 7.11
C LEU A 205 4.03 10.95 5.75
N GLY A 206 3.76 10.09 4.75
CA GLY A 206 3.21 10.53 3.46
C GLY A 206 1.86 11.23 3.60
N ALA A 207 0.96 10.67 4.40
CA ALA A 207 -0.33 11.30 4.70
C ALA A 207 -0.15 12.68 5.36
N ALA A 208 0.77 12.84 6.31
CA ALA A 208 1.06 14.14 6.94
C ALA A 208 1.60 15.16 5.93
N LEU A 209 2.41 14.72 4.95
CA LEU A 209 2.94 15.60 3.90
C LEU A 209 1.88 16.04 2.89
N SER A 210 0.74 15.37 2.80
CA SER A 210 -0.38 15.75 1.92
C SER A 210 -1.21 16.93 2.48
N GLY A 211 -1.07 17.27 3.73
CA GLY A 211 -1.79 18.38 4.38
C GLY A 211 -1.10 19.73 4.14
N TYR A 212 -0.48 20.27 5.18
CA TYR A 212 0.14 21.60 5.18
C TYR A 212 1.14 21.85 4.05
N PRO A 213 2.08 20.93 3.71
CA PRO A 213 3.02 21.15 2.61
C PRO A 213 2.33 21.37 1.26
N ILE A 214 1.30 20.59 0.94
CA ILE A 214 0.51 20.77 -0.30
C ILE A 214 -0.25 22.10 -0.27
N ALA A 215 -0.84 22.45 0.87
CA ALA A 215 -1.52 23.74 1.03
C ALA A 215 -0.59 24.92 0.69
N ARG A 216 0.65 24.89 1.17
CA ARG A 216 1.65 25.95 0.89
C ARG A 216 2.04 26.01 -0.60
N VAL A 217 2.15 24.87 -1.26
CA VAL A 217 2.39 24.86 -2.72
C VAL A 217 1.20 25.45 -3.48
N MET A 218 -0.03 25.15 -3.02
CA MET A 218 -1.25 25.67 -3.64
C MET A 218 -1.44 27.19 -3.42
N GLU A 219 -0.92 27.77 -2.35
CA GLU A 219 -0.93 29.24 -2.17
C GLU A 219 -0.17 29.97 -3.29
N VAL A 220 0.91 29.37 -3.81
CA VAL A 220 1.76 29.97 -4.86
C VAL A 220 1.37 29.52 -6.27
N TRP A 221 1.12 28.24 -6.47
CA TRP A 221 0.90 27.65 -7.80
C TRP A 221 -0.54 27.18 -8.03
N HIS A 222 -1.44 27.48 -7.09
CA HIS A 222 -2.85 27.07 -7.16
C HIS A 222 -3.01 25.56 -7.43
N TRP A 223 -4.06 25.14 -8.10
CA TRP A 223 -4.33 23.74 -8.44
C TRP A 223 -3.27 23.10 -9.34
N ASN A 224 -2.55 23.89 -10.13
CA ASN A 224 -1.44 23.35 -10.92
C ASN A 224 -0.32 22.81 -10.00
N GLY A 225 -0.01 23.50 -8.90
CA GLY A 225 0.95 23.03 -7.90
C GLY A 225 0.52 21.72 -7.25
N PHE A 226 -0.76 21.58 -6.94
CA PHE A 226 -1.33 20.34 -6.43
C PHE A 226 -1.07 19.17 -7.39
N PHE A 227 -1.48 19.31 -8.66
CA PHE A 227 -1.31 18.25 -9.66
C PHE A 227 0.16 17.94 -9.95
N VAL A 228 1.05 18.93 -9.96
CA VAL A 228 2.50 18.69 -10.11
C VAL A 228 3.02 17.83 -8.97
N VAL A 229 2.71 18.17 -7.71
CA VAL A 229 3.18 17.41 -6.54
C VAL A 229 2.72 15.96 -6.57
N ILE A 230 1.42 15.73 -6.80
CA ILE A 230 0.89 14.36 -6.81
C ILE A 230 1.36 13.56 -8.04
N SER A 231 1.55 14.19 -9.20
CA SER A 231 2.10 13.55 -10.39
C SER A 231 3.57 13.16 -10.21
N VAL A 232 4.37 14.04 -9.62
CA VAL A 232 5.77 13.75 -9.28
C VAL A 232 5.84 12.62 -8.24
N ALA A 233 5.00 12.65 -7.21
CA ALA A 233 4.93 11.56 -6.22
C ALA A 233 4.54 10.23 -6.88
N ALA A 234 3.56 10.20 -7.76
CA ALA A 234 3.16 9.00 -8.51
C ALA A 234 4.29 8.47 -9.40
N CYS A 235 4.99 9.34 -10.13
CA CYS A 235 6.13 8.98 -10.98
C CYS A 235 7.29 8.41 -10.15
N LEU A 236 7.66 9.08 -9.06
CA LEU A 236 8.72 8.62 -8.17
C LEU A 236 8.36 7.29 -7.51
N SER A 237 7.09 7.07 -7.13
CA SER A 237 6.68 5.78 -6.56
C SER A 237 6.92 4.63 -7.55
N ALA A 238 6.62 4.83 -8.83
CA ALA A 238 6.89 3.85 -9.87
C ALA A 238 8.41 3.60 -10.03
N LEU A 239 9.24 4.64 -10.00
CA LEU A 239 10.70 4.53 -10.08
C LEU A 239 11.30 3.75 -8.90
N PHE A 240 10.85 4.01 -7.67
CA PHE A 240 11.32 3.28 -6.49
C PHE A 240 10.86 1.83 -6.46
N LEU A 241 9.80 1.47 -7.18
CA LEU A 241 9.33 0.09 -7.32
C LEU A 241 10.06 -0.71 -8.41
N LEU A 242 10.78 -0.05 -9.35
CA LEU A 242 11.52 -0.73 -10.41
C LEU A 242 12.56 -1.74 -9.89
N PRO A 243 13.41 -1.42 -8.89
CA PRO A 243 14.39 -2.38 -8.38
C PRO A 243 13.74 -3.63 -7.78
N PHE A 244 12.50 -3.50 -7.30
CA PHE A 244 11.76 -4.59 -6.69
C PHE A 244 11.35 -5.69 -7.68
N LEU A 245 11.28 -5.38 -8.98
CA LEU A 245 11.06 -6.37 -10.04
C LEU A 245 12.15 -7.43 -10.09
N ARG A 246 13.40 -7.06 -9.77
CA ARG A 246 14.57 -7.96 -9.80
C ARG A 246 14.76 -8.70 -8.49
N ALA A 247 14.43 -8.07 -7.39
CA ALA A 247 14.68 -8.59 -6.04
C ALA A 247 14.01 -9.94 -5.73
N GLN A 248 12.87 -10.20 -6.31
CA GLN A 248 12.11 -11.42 -6.09
C GLN A 248 12.61 -12.57 -6.99
N LYS A 249 13.10 -12.24 -8.18
CA LYS A 249 13.73 -13.18 -9.10
C LYS A 249 15.03 -13.76 -8.55
N ASP A 250 15.83 -12.91 -7.89
CA ASP A 250 17.08 -13.32 -7.23
C ASP A 250 16.82 -14.23 -6.03
N ARG A 251 15.71 -14.08 -5.34
CA ARG A 251 15.29 -14.95 -4.22
C ARG A 251 14.88 -16.34 -4.69
N GLU A 252 14.09 -16.42 -5.76
CA GLU A 252 13.69 -17.71 -6.35
C GLU A 252 14.91 -18.48 -6.87
N GLN A 253 15.86 -17.79 -7.49
CA GLN A 253 17.10 -18.42 -7.98
C GLN A 253 18.00 -18.91 -6.84
N ASN A 254 18.11 -18.16 -5.75
CA ASN A 254 18.89 -18.58 -4.58
C ASN A 254 18.23 -19.72 -3.81
N ALA A 255 16.88 -19.79 -3.81
CA ALA A 255 16.16 -20.90 -3.18
C ALA A 255 16.26 -22.21 -3.99
N THR A 256 16.36 -22.12 -5.32
CA THR A 256 16.50 -23.28 -6.20
C THR A 256 17.97 -23.70 -6.43
N GLY A 257 18.92 -22.76 -6.34
CA GLY A 257 20.36 -23.03 -6.52
C GLY A 257 21.07 -23.57 -5.29
N GLY A 258 20.47 -23.55 -4.11
CA GLY A 258 21.01 -24.14 -2.87
C GLY A 258 20.62 -25.60 -2.62
N ALA A 259 19.89 -26.22 -3.55
CA ALA A 259 19.44 -27.62 -3.47
C ALA A 259 20.20 -28.57 -4.43
N GLY A 260 21.39 -28.15 -4.93
CA GLY A 260 22.28 -28.96 -5.78
C GLY A 260 23.54 -29.41 -5.08
#